data_936a2a196afeb9290f2dfea6629fe2c2
#
_entry.id   936a2a196afeb9290f2dfea6629fe2c2
#
_cell.length_a   1.000
_cell.length_b   1.000
_cell.length_c   1.000
_cell.angle_alpha   90.00
_cell.angle_beta   90.00
_cell.angle_gamma   90.00
#
_symmetry.space_group_name_H-M   'P 1'
#
loop_
_entity.id
_entity.type
_entity.pdbx_description
1 polymer ?
#
loop_
_entity_poly.entity_id
_entity_poly.type
_entity_poly.pdbx_seq_one_letter_code
_entity_poly.pdbx_strand_id
1 'polypeptide(L)'
;ASTFEVGRMDPPMVDKDAQLFKSPFTVTVSIPSGATLRYTTDGSTPTLNNGQTSTTGIFDVSSTVTYRFRLIKEGTLPSAVVTRSYLYKDRDIVLPVISVVTDPINLYDDSLGIYVRGVNGRTGNGQRTPCNWNMDWDRPVNFEYLTTDGEMVINQEVDMAMCGGWSRAWTPHSFKLKAEKIYEGKNFYDYPVFKTKPYLKHKTFQIRNGGNDNGSRIKDAALQEIVRTSGIYVDGQAYQPAVHYINGNYVGLLNIREPNNKHFAYANYGYDS
;
A
#
# COMPACT_ATOMS: atom_id res chain seq x y z
N ALA A 1 -19.73 32.49 21.65
CA ALA A 1 -18.67 31.48 21.86
C ALA A 1 -17.70 31.63 20.70
N SER A 2 -16.46 32.01 20.96
CA SER A 2 -15.40 32.02 19.93
C SER A 2 -15.01 30.58 19.67
N THR A 3 -15.25 30.10 18.45
CA THR A 3 -14.70 28.83 17.96
C THR A 3 -13.20 29.04 17.74
N PHE A 4 -12.38 28.44 18.59
CA PHE A 4 -10.95 28.32 18.33
C PHE A 4 -10.75 27.29 17.24
N GLU A 5 -10.42 27.70 16.03
CA GLU A 5 -9.91 26.79 15.01
C GLU A 5 -8.44 26.47 15.34
N VAL A 6 -8.20 25.25 15.76
CA VAL A 6 -6.83 24.75 15.93
C VAL A 6 -6.32 24.37 14.56
N GLY A 7 -5.39 25.15 14.01
CA GLY A 7 -4.76 24.86 12.74
C GLY A 7 -3.99 23.52 12.76
N ARG A 8 -3.96 22.83 11.65
CA ARG A 8 -3.11 21.64 11.44
C ARG A 8 -1.78 22.07 10.80
N MET A 9 -0.68 21.47 11.23
CA MET A 9 0.60 21.64 10.55
C MET A 9 0.56 21.05 9.14
N ASP A 10 1.26 21.72 8.21
CA ASP A 10 1.52 21.14 6.90
C ASP A 10 2.37 19.87 7.01
N PRO A 11 2.23 18.91 6.07
CA PRO A 11 3.08 17.72 6.03
C PRO A 11 4.56 18.07 5.87
N PRO A 12 5.50 17.29 6.45
CA PRO A 12 6.91 17.53 6.24
C PRO A 12 7.30 17.38 4.76
N MET A 13 8.11 18.32 4.28
CA MET A 13 8.70 18.23 2.94
C MET A 13 9.92 17.30 2.99
N VAL A 14 9.92 16.27 2.17
CA VAL A 14 10.99 15.29 2.01
C VAL A 14 11.59 15.49 0.61
N ASP A 15 12.90 15.70 0.52
CA ASP A 15 13.60 16.05 -0.73
C ASP A 15 13.68 14.89 -1.74
N LYS A 16 13.48 13.65 -1.30
CA LYS A 16 13.51 12.47 -2.16
C LYS A 16 12.26 11.62 -2.02
N ASP A 17 11.69 11.26 -3.14
CA ASP A 17 10.59 10.32 -3.20
C ASP A 17 11.04 8.90 -2.87
N ALA A 18 10.07 8.02 -2.57
CA ALA A 18 10.33 6.58 -2.42
C ALA A 18 10.99 6.05 -3.69
N GLN A 19 11.99 5.20 -3.55
CA GLN A 19 12.78 4.74 -4.69
C GLN A 19 13.48 3.41 -4.45
N LEU A 20 13.83 2.75 -5.54
CA LEU A 20 14.82 1.68 -5.56
C LEU A 20 16.22 2.30 -5.66
N PHE A 21 17.18 1.81 -4.90
CA PHE A 21 18.54 2.34 -4.94
C PHE A 21 19.63 1.24 -4.87
N LYS A 22 20.81 1.57 -5.38
CA LYS A 22 22.01 0.70 -5.34
C LYS A 22 23.17 1.32 -4.54
N SER A 23 23.21 2.64 -4.46
CA SER A 23 24.27 3.37 -3.76
C SER A 23 23.67 4.17 -2.61
N PRO A 24 24.34 4.24 -1.45
CA PRO A 24 23.90 5.07 -0.34
C PRO A 24 23.65 6.53 -0.74
N PHE A 25 22.69 7.14 -0.11
CA PHE A 25 22.35 8.56 -0.32
C PHE A 25 21.78 9.17 0.96
N THR A 26 21.62 10.48 0.97
CA THR A 26 21.07 11.23 2.10
C THR A 26 19.69 11.76 1.74
N VAL A 27 18.76 11.70 2.67
CA VAL A 27 17.41 12.27 2.60
C VAL A 27 17.35 13.46 3.56
N THR A 28 16.76 14.55 3.09
CA THR A 28 16.53 15.75 3.91
C THR A 28 15.05 16.00 4.11
N VAL A 29 14.66 16.20 5.36
CA VAL A 29 13.28 16.52 5.75
C VAL A 29 13.27 17.90 6.39
N SER A 30 12.48 18.81 5.84
CA SER A 30 12.38 20.20 6.35
C SER A 30 11.68 20.26 7.71
N ILE A 31 12.29 20.94 8.67
CA ILE A 31 11.73 21.15 10.00
C ILE A 31 11.46 22.64 10.20
N PRO A 32 10.19 23.10 10.14
CA PRO A 32 9.84 24.50 10.40
C PRO A 32 10.16 24.92 11.83
N SER A 33 10.41 26.20 12.03
CA SER A 33 10.71 26.78 13.34
C SER A 33 9.62 26.47 14.38
N GLY A 34 10.03 25.98 15.53
CA GLY A 34 9.17 25.59 16.63
C GLY A 34 8.46 24.24 16.44
N ALA A 35 8.72 23.53 15.35
CA ALA A 35 8.21 22.17 15.13
C ALA A 35 9.25 21.12 15.55
N THR A 36 8.75 19.96 15.94
CA THR A 36 9.54 18.74 16.19
C THR A 36 9.24 17.73 15.09
N LEU A 37 10.30 17.21 14.45
CA LEU A 37 10.17 16.10 13.51
C LEU A 37 10.22 14.77 14.28
N ARG A 38 9.11 14.04 14.24
CA ARG A 38 9.02 12.66 14.74
C ARG A 38 9.05 11.71 13.56
N TYR A 39 9.71 10.56 13.73
CA TYR A 39 9.75 9.53 12.69
C TYR A 39 9.78 8.12 13.27
N THR A 40 9.33 7.15 12.48
CA THR A 40 9.41 5.72 12.74
C THR A 40 9.99 5.00 11.53
N THR A 41 10.51 3.79 11.73
CA THR A 41 11.07 2.94 10.67
C THR A 41 10.45 1.54 10.63
N ASP A 42 9.51 1.26 11.52
CA ASP A 42 8.81 -0.02 11.67
C ASP A 42 7.40 -0.03 11.04
N GLY A 43 6.98 1.09 10.44
CA GLY A 43 5.64 1.30 9.90
C GLY A 43 4.65 1.87 10.90
N SER A 44 4.97 1.96 12.19
CA SER A 44 4.09 2.57 13.18
C SER A 44 3.88 4.07 12.93
N THR A 45 2.77 4.61 13.42
CA THR A 45 2.47 6.03 13.26
C THR A 45 3.29 6.88 14.24
N PRO A 46 4.10 7.86 13.77
CA PRO A 46 4.80 8.78 14.66
C PRO A 46 3.82 9.64 15.45
N THR A 47 4.00 9.71 16.77
CA THR A 47 3.19 10.53 17.69
C THR A 47 4.10 11.21 18.71
N LEU A 48 3.55 11.99 19.65
CA LEU A 48 4.31 12.53 20.77
C LEU A 48 5.01 11.43 21.58
N ASN A 49 4.36 10.27 21.72
CA ASN A 49 4.83 9.16 22.56
C ASN A 49 5.41 7.99 21.76
N ASN A 50 5.39 8.05 20.42
CA ASN A 50 5.89 6.99 19.56
C ASN A 50 6.83 7.53 18.50
N GLY A 51 7.91 6.78 18.25
CA GLY A 51 8.94 7.11 17.27
C GLY A 51 10.12 7.88 17.86
N GLN A 52 11.04 8.23 17.00
CA GLN A 52 12.27 8.96 17.32
C GLN A 52 12.12 10.43 16.94
N THR A 53 12.98 11.28 17.49
CA THR A 53 13.04 12.71 17.15
C THR A 53 14.31 12.97 16.32
N SER A 54 14.17 13.72 15.24
CA SER A 54 15.32 14.27 14.52
C SER A 54 15.39 15.79 14.72
N THR A 55 16.58 16.27 15.03
CA THR A 55 16.86 17.72 15.16
C THR A 55 17.47 18.31 13.89
N THR A 56 18.05 17.48 13.03
CA THR A 56 18.71 17.91 11.80
C THR A 56 17.83 17.74 10.57
N GLY A 57 16.89 16.78 10.59
CA GLY A 57 16.13 16.38 9.41
C GLY A 57 16.95 15.65 8.36
N ILE A 58 18.18 15.20 8.69
CA ILE A 58 19.11 14.53 7.76
C ILE A 58 19.14 13.04 8.10
N PHE A 59 18.97 12.18 7.07
CA PHE A 59 18.92 10.74 7.20
C PHE A 59 19.80 10.08 6.13
N ASP A 60 20.80 9.33 6.55
CA ASP A 60 21.62 8.53 5.65
C ASP A 60 20.96 7.18 5.38
N VAL A 61 20.77 6.88 4.10
CA VAL A 61 20.11 5.65 3.63
C VAL A 61 21.14 4.78 2.94
N SER A 62 21.49 3.68 3.58
CA SER A 62 22.47 2.68 3.07
C SER A 62 21.90 1.26 2.93
N SER A 63 20.71 1.03 3.46
CA SER A 63 20.00 -0.25 3.41
C SER A 63 18.49 0.00 3.26
N THR A 64 17.71 -1.04 2.97
CA THR A 64 16.25 -0.92 2.91
C THR A 64 15.70 -0.37 4.22
N VAL A 65 14.92 0.69 4.11
CA VAL A 65 14.24 1.37 5.22
C VAL A 65 12.95 2.00 4.73
N THR A 66 11.95 2.00 5.59
CA THR A 66 10.71 2.74 5.36
C THR A 66 10.55 3.76 6.47
N TYR A 67 10.54 5.03 6.10
CA TYR A 67 10.30 6.12 7.03
C TYR A 67 8.85 6.56 7.01
N ARG A 68 8.33 6.83 8.19
CA ARG A 68 7.10 7.61 8.40
C ARG A 68 7.47 8.86 9.17
N PHE A 69 7.23 10.03 8.58
CA PHE A 69 7.59 11.34 9.14
C PHE A 69 6.35 12.11 9.55
N ARG A 70 6.43 12.84 10.65
CA ARG A 70 5.37 13.71 11.14
C ARG A 70 5.92 14.91 11.85
N LEU A 71 5.37 16.09 11.58
CA LEU A 71 5.67 17.32 12.30
C LEU A 71 4.67 17.51 13.44
N ILE A 72 5.21 17.87 14.60
CA ILE A 72 4.42 18.17 15.82
C ILE A 72 4.87 19.53 16.35
N LYS A 73 3.91 20.40 16.63
CA LYS A 73 4.14 21.72 17.23
C LYS A 73 3.09 21.97 18.28
N GLU A 74 3.51 22.54 19.42
CA GLU A 74 2.60 22.91 20.50
C GLU A 74 1.54 23.90 20.01
N GLY A 75 0.29 23.74 20.47
CA GLY A 75 -0.83 24.59 20.08
C GLY A 75 -1.41 24.30 18.68
N THR A 76 -0.93 23.27 17.97
CA THR A 76 -1.46 22.87 16.66
C THR A 76 -1.79 21.38 16.62
N LEU A 77 -2.64 20.99 15.68
CA LEU A 77 -2.81 19.56 15.35
C LEU A 77 -1.54 19.08 14.62
N PRO A 78 -1.06 17.86 14.91
CA PRO A 78 0.04 17.25 14.18
C PRO A 78 -0.22 17.22 12.67
N SER A 79 0.83 17.28 11.87
CA SER A 79 0.72 17.15 10.41
C SER A 79 0.14 15.79 9.98
N ALA A 80 -0.25 15.67 8.73
CA ALA A 80 -0.36 14.36 8.10
C ALA A 80 0.99 13.63 8.14
N VAL A 81 0.95 12.30 8.08
CA VAL A 81 2.15 11.47 8.00
C VAL A 81 2.63 11.42 6.56
N VAL A 82 3.93 11.59 6.35
CA VAL A 82 4.56 11.36 5.05
C VAL A 82 5.35 10.06 5.12
N THR A 83 5.02 9.11 4.25
CA THR A 83 5.69 7.82 4.16
C THR A 83 6.61 7.78 2.95
N ARG A 84 7.82 7.22 3.12
CA ARG A 84 8.79 7.00 2.05
C ARG A 84 9.49 5.66 2.26
N SER A 85 9.40 4.79 1.28
CA SER A 85 10.15 3.52 1.26
C SER A 85 11.37 3.66 0.37
N TYR A 86 12.53 3.44 0.95
CA TYR A 86 13.80 3.37 0.24
C TYR A 86 14.25 1.91 0.24
N LEU A 87 14.19 1.28 -0.92
CA LEU A 87 14.37 -0.17 -1.06
C LEU A 87 15.70 -0.47 -1.73
N TYR A 88 16.62 -1.09 -0.99
CA TYR A 88 17.93 -1.46 -1.53
C TYR A 88 17.78 -2.57 -2.56
N LYS A 89 18.37 -2.35 -3.73
CA LYS A 89 18.30 -3.25 -4.87
C LYS A 89 19.43 -4.30 -4.76
N ASP A 90 19.20 -5.33 -3.95
CA ASP A 90 20.12 -6.46 -3.74
C ASP A 90 20.11 -7.48 -4.91
N ARG A 91 19.18 -7.30 -5.84
CA ARG A 91 19.00 -8.14 -7.03
C ARG A 91 18.47 -7.30 -8.20
N ASP A 92 18.48 -7.85 -9.40
CA ASP A 92 17.85 -7.18 -10.54
C ASP A 92 16.33 -7.28 -10.45
N ILE A 93 15.70 -6.15 -10.18
CA ILE A 93 14.25 -5.98 -10.16
C ILE A 93 13.86 -5.38 -11.50
N VAL A 94 13.18 -6.18 -12.33
CA VAL A 94 12.72 -5.81 -13.68
C VAL A 94 11.19 -5.65 -13.75
N LEU A 95 10.53 -5.72 -12.61
CA LEU A 95 9.09 -5.54 -12.45
C LEU A 95 8.81 -4.31 -11.59
N PRO A 96 7.62 -3.72 -11.71
CA PRO A 96 7.18 -2.71 -10.76
C PRO A 96 7.24 -3.23 -9.32
N VAL A 97 7.39 -2.31 -8.40
CA VAL A 97 7.41 -2.61 -6.96
C VAL A 97 6.24 -1.96 -6.28
N ILE A 98 5.56 -2.70 -5.42
CA ILE A 98 4.57 -2.16 -4.49
C ILE A 98 5.11 -2.23 -3.06
N SER A 99 4.95 -1.15 -2.34
CA SER A 99 5.25 -1.06 -0.91
C SER A 99 3.99 -0.67 -0.15
N VAL A 100 3.63 -1.48 0.83
CA VAL A 100 2.52 -1.22 1.75
C VAL A 100 3.10 -0.97 3.12
N VAL A 101 2.78 0.19 3.70
CA VAL A 101 3.31 0.61 4.99
C VAL A 101 2.18 0.96 5.93
N THR A 102 2.16 0.32 7.10
CA THR A 102 1.15 0.55 8.11
C THR A 102 1.68 0.21 9.49
N ASP A 103 0.98 0.68 10.51
CA ASP A 103 1.26 0.28 11.89
C ASP A 103 1.21 -1.25 12.01
N PRO A 104 2.25 -1.90 12.55
CA PRO A 104 2.27 -3.36 12.73
C PRO A 104 1.05 -3.93 13.46
N ILE A 105 0.39 -3.16 14.33
CA ILE A 105 -0.84 -3.56 15.01
C ILE A 105 -1.97 -3.86 14.02
N ASN A 106 -2.03 -3.16 12.90
CA ASN A 106 -3.04 -3.36 11.86
C ASN A 106 -2.92 -4.73 11.17
N LEU A 107 -1.71 -5.29 11.16
CA LEU A 107 -1.42 -6.54 10.46
C LEU A 107 -1.23 -7.72 11.42
N TYR A 108 -0.47 -7.53 12.50
CA TYR A 108 0.11 -8.64 13.25
C TYR A 108 -0.38 -8.77 14.71
N ASP A 109 -1.16 -7.83 15.20
CA ASP A 109 -1.76 -7.93 16.54
C ASP A 109 -2.81 -9.05 16.58
N ASP A 110 -2.81 -9.86 17.62
CA ASP A 110 -3.73 -10.98 17.75
C ASP A 110 -5.21 -10.59 17.78
N SER A 111 -5.52 -9.39 18.28
CA SER A 111 -6.89 -8.91 18.42
C SER A 111 -7.35 -8.07 17.23
N LEU A 112 -6.47 -7.30 16.63
CA LEU A 112 -6.79 -6.27 15.63
C LEU A 112 -6.17 -6.54 14.25
N GLY A 113 -5.10 -7.34 14.19
CA GLY A 113 -4.34 -7.58 12.98
C GLY A 113 -5.14 -8.39 11.96
N ILE A 114 -5.11 -7.94 10.71
CA ILE A 114 -5.83 -8.62 9.62
C ILE A 114 -4.98 -9.66 8.90
N TYR A 115 -3.68 -9.70 9.13
CA TYR A 115 -2.71 -10.57 8.44
C TYR A 115 -2.33 -11.81 9.25
N VAL A 116 -3.00 -12.04 10.37
CA VAL A 116 -2.79 -13.18 11.28
C VAL A 116 -4.08 -13.94 11.52
N ARG A 117 -3.95 -15.16 12.02
CA ARG A 117 -5.10 -15.93 12.49
C ARG A 117 -5.85 -15.18 13.58
N GLY A 118 -5.12 -14.67 14.57
CA GLY A 118 -5.65 -13.88 15.67
C GLY A 118 -6.65 -14.60 16.54
N VAL A 119 -7.29 -13.83 17.45
CA VAL A 119 -8.24 -14.35 18.46
C VAL A 119 -9.65 -13.78 18.31
N ASN A 120 -9.84 -12.70 17.53
CA ASN A 120 -11.14 -12.03 17.36
C ASN A 120 -11.82 -12.32 16.00
N GLY A 121 -11.33 -13.31 15.29
CA GLY A 121 -11.80 -13.66 13.97
C GLY A 121 -13.12 -14.43 13.95
N ARG A 122 -13.60 -14.69 12.74
CA ARG A 122 -14.77 -15.55 12.48
C ARG A 122 -14.40 -16.72 11.57
N THR A 123 -15.24 -17.75 11.58
CA THR A 123 -15.22 -18.80 10.56
C THR A 123 -15.72 -18.24 9.22
N GLY A 124 -15.30 -18.82 8.13
CA GLY A 124 -15.76 -18.43 6.80
C GLY A 124 -14.79 -18.83 5.71
N ASN A 125 -15.15 -18.60 4.45
CA ASN A 125 -14.33 -18.90 3.30
C ASN A 125 -13.81 -20.34 3.23
N GLY A 126 -14.62 -21.31 3.72
CA GLY A 126 -14.27 -22.71 3.81
C GLY A 126 -13.45 -23.10 5.05
N GLN A 127 -13.07 -22.16 5.89
CA GLN A 127 -12.28 -22.39 7.09
C GLN A 127 -13.18 -22.59 8.30
N ARG A 128 -12.94 -23.67 9.04
CA ARG A 128 -13.73 -24.05 10.24
C ARG A 128 -13.24 -23.36 11.51
N THR A 129 -12.00 -22.89 11.52
CA THR A 129 -11.42 -22.18 12.65
C THR A 129 -11.62 -20.68 12.48
N PRO A 130 -12.04 -19.94 13.52
CA PRO A 130 -12.11 -18.49 13.47
C PRO A 130 -10.74 -17.87 13.17
N CYS A 131 -10.71 -16.88 12.27
CA CYS A 131 -9.49 -16.19 11.88
C CYS A 131 -9.77 -14.72 11.61
N ASN A 132 -8.86 -13.84 12.01
CA ASN A 132 -8.97 -12.40 11.80
C ASN A 132 -9.03 -12.05 10.32
N TRP A 133 -8.28 -12.74 9.45
CA TRP A 133 -8.35 -12.51 7.99
C TRP A 133 -9.70 -12.84 7.36
N ASN A 134 -10.64 -13.44 8.08
CA ASN A 134 -12.02 -13.67 7.64
C ASN A 134 -12.97 -12.53 8.02
N MET A 135 -12.49 -11.56 8.81
CA MET A 135 -13.26 -10.37 9.16
C MET A 135 -13.29 -9.41 7.98
N ASP A 136 -14.36 -8.63 7.87
CA ASP A 136 -14.47 -7.55 6.88
C ASP A 136 -13.93 -6.25 7.50
N TRP A 137 -12.66 -6.30 7.91
CA TRP A 137 -11.97 -5.16 8.48
C TRP A 137 -11.13 -4.44 7.44
N ASP A 138 -11.30 -3.12 7.35
CA ASP A 138 -10.40 -2.23 6.66
C ASP A 138 -9.31 -1.72 7.62
N ARG A 139 -8.10 -1.58 7.13
CA ARG A 139 -6.97 -0.99 7.86
C ARG A 139 -6.32 0.10 7.03
N PRO A 140 -6.03 1.28 7.63
CA PRO A 140 -5.33 2.33 6.93
C PRO A 140 -3.90 1.90 6.62
N VAL A 141 -3.49 2.04 5.38
CA VAL A 141 -2.13 1.77 4.94
C VAL A 141 -1.66 2.83 3.96
N ASN A 142 -0.38 3.14 3.96
CA ASN A 142 0.21 3.91 2.86
C ASN A 142 0.59 2.94 1.74
N PHE A 143 0.16 3.24 0.53
CA PHE A 143 0.45 2.47 -0.68
C PHE A 143 1.36 3.26 -1.60
N GLU A 144 2.51 2.68 -1.93
CA GLU A 144 3.46 3.19 -2.91
C GLU A 144 3.58 2.22 -4.08
N TYR A 145 3.57 2.78 -5.30
CA TYR A 145 3.84 2.05 -6.53
C TYR A 145 5.05 2.68 -7.22
N LEU A 146 6.08 1.88 -7.40
CA LEU A 146 7.29 2.24 -8.13
C LEU A 146 7.29 1.53 -9.49
N THR A 147 7.59 2.26 -10.55
CA THR A 147 7.73 1.72 -11.90
C THR A 147 8.93 0.78 -12.00
N THR A 148 9.09 0.12 -13.15
CA THR A 148 10.27 -0.71 -13.45
C THR A 148 11.58 0.10 -13.40
N ASP A 149 11.51 1.41 -13.67
CA ASP A 149 12.66 2.31 -13.60
C ASP A 149 12.94 2.81 -12.17
N GLY A 150 12.07 2.44 -11.22
CA GLY A 150 12.19 2.80 -9.81
C GLY A 150 11.57 4.14 -9.44
N GLU A 151 10.85 4.78 -10.37
CA GLU A 151 10.14 6.03 -10.12
C GLU A 151 8.85 5.78 -9.33
N MET A 152 8.62 6.56 -8.28
CA MET A 152 7.38 6.54 -7.51
C MET A 152 6.29 7.32 -8.25
N VAL A 153 5.23 6.64 -8.66
CA VAL A 153 4.10 7.23 -9.40
C VAL A 153 2.78 7.20 -8.62
N ILE A 154 2.68 6.38 -7.59
CA ILE A 154 1.57 6.41 -6.63
C ILE A 154 2.19 6.44 -5.23
N ASN A 155 1.72 7.37 -4.40
CA ASN A 155 1.92 7.39 -2.97
C ASN A 155 0.68 8.02 -2.33
N GLN A 156 -0.13 7.21 -1.66
CA GLN A 156 -1.32 7.69 -0.98
C GLN A 156 -1.76 6.73 0.13
N GLU A 157 -2.46 7.28 1.13
CA GLU A 157 -3.10 6.49 2.17
C GLU A 157 -4.41 5.89 1.64
N VAL A 158 -4.64 4.60 1.92
CA VAL A 158 -5.75 3.81 1.38
C VAL A 158 -6.23 2.78 2.40
N ASP A 159 -7.39 2.19 2.16
CA ASP A 159 -7.86 1.04 2.94
C ASP A 159 -7.27 -0.26 2.41
N MET A 160 -6.78 -1.09 3.32
CA MET A 160 -6.39 -2.48 3.07
C MET A 160 -7.38 -3.43 3.73
N ALA A 161 -7.92 -4.37 2.95
CA ALA A 161 -8.77 -5.44 3.45
C ALA A 161 -8.35 -6.79 2.89
N MET A 162 -8.51 -7.85 3.67
CA MET A 162 -8.22 -9.21 3.22
C MET A 162 -9.21 -9.65 2.14
N CYS A 163 -8.75 -10.40 1.14
CA CYS A 163 -9.60 -10.89 0.07
C CYS A 163 -9.28 -12.33 -0.35
N GLY A 164 -10.14 -12.90 -1.20
CA GLY A 164 -10.08 -14.29 -1.60
C GLY A 164 -11.06 -15.16 -0.81
N GLY A 165 -11.22 -16.40 -1.23
CA GLY A 165 -11.97 -17.44 -0.53
C GLY A 165 -11.04 -18.25 0.38
N TRP A 166 -10.95 -19.57 0.15
CA TRP A 166 -10.06 -20.46 0.90
C TRP A 166 -8.60 -19.98 0.98
N SER A 167 -8.09 -19.38 -0.10
CA SER A 167 -6.71 -18.89 -0.20
C SER A 167 -6.37 -17.71 0.73
N ARG A 168 -7.33 -17.16 1.47
CA ARG A 168 -7.05 -16.15 2.52
C ARG A 168 -6.07 -16.64 3.57
N ALA A 169 -6.07 -17.95 3.85
CA ALA A 169 -5.16 -18.56 4.84
C ALA A 169 -3.74 -18.78 4.32
N TRP A 170 -3.49 -18.59 3.03
CA TRP A 170 -2.19 -18.90 2.43
C TRP A 170 -1.24 -17.70 2.44
N THR A 171 -0.02 -17.95 2.87
CA THR A 171 1.04 -16.93 2.89
C THR A 171 1.82 -16.93 1.58
N PRO A 172 2.10 -15.77 0.98
CA PRO A 172 1.60 -14.45 1.37
C PRO A 172 0.09 -14.32 1.14
N HIS A 173 -0.57 -13.53 1.94
CA HIS A 173 -2.02 -13.33 1.83
C HIS A 173 -2.40 -12.44 0.64
N SER A 174 -3.62 -12.65 0.13
CA SER A 174 -4.24 -11.73 -0.83
C SER A 174 -5.04 -10.66 -0.12
N PHE A 175 -4.97 -9.44 -0.63
CA PHE A 175 -5.70 -8.30 -0.07
C PHE A 175 -6.13 -7.31 -1.16
N LYS A 176 -7.02 -6.41 -0.80
CA LYS A 176 -7.46 -5.27 -1.61
C LYS A 176 -6.85 -4.00 -1.06
N LEU A 177 -6.52 -3.08 -1.96
CA LEU A 177 -6.14 -1.70 -1.66
C LEU A 177 -7.18 -0.80 -2.30
N LYS A 178 -7.92 -0.05 -1.49
CA LYS A 178 -9.03 0.77 -1.93
C LYS A 178 -8.74 2.24 -1.62
N ALA A 179 -8.72 3.07 -2.66
CA ALA A 179 -8.58 4.51 -2.51
C ALA A 179 -9.83 5.10 -1.85
N GLU A 180 -9.67 5.91 -0.81
CA GLU A 180 -10.76 6.53 -0.08
C GLU A 180 -10.51 8.02 0.15
N LYS A 181 -11.55 8.82 -0.12
CA LYS A 181 -11.52 10.28 0.01
C LYS A 181 -11.15 10.78 1.41
N ILE A 182 -11.43 9.96 2.42
CA ILE A 182 -11.24 10.32 3.82
C ILE A 182 -9.78 10.59 4.17
N TYR A 183 -8.82 10.01 3.43
CA TYR A 183 -7.41 10.18 3.73
C TYR A 183 -6.84 11.49 3.16
N GLU A 184 -6.77 11.60 1.83
CA GLU A 184 -6.10 12.72 1.16
C GLU A 184 -6.99 13.39 0.12
N GLY A 185 -8.30 13.16 0.18
CA GLY A 185 -9.25 13.61 -0.83
C GLY A 185 -9.17 12.82 -2.14
N LYS A 186 -8.25 11.88 -2.27
CA LYS A 186 -8.05 11.05 -3.46
C LYS A 186 -8.97 9.84 -3.43
N ASN A 187 -9.91 9.77 -4.37
CA ASN A 187 -10.87 8.67 -4.46
C ASN A 187 -10.47 7.58 -5.46
N PHE A 188 -9.38 7.78 -6.18
CA PHE A 188 -8.87 6.90 -7.23
C PHE A 188 -7.34 6.89 -7.24
N TYR A 189 -6.77 5.81 -7.80
CA TYR A 189 -5.39 5.78 -8.25
C TYR A 189 -5.34 6.40 -9.65
N ASP A 190 -4.51 7.41 -9.83
CA ASP A 190 -4.42 8.17 -11.08
C ASP A 190 -3.11 7.84 -11.80
N TYR A 191 -2.95 6.57 -12.18
CA TYR A 191 -1.81 6.06 -12.93
C TYR A 191 -2.21 4.80 -13.73
N PRO A 192 -1.75 4.64 -14.99
CA PRO A 192 -2.10 3.50 -15.84
C PRO A 192 -1.33 2.22 -15.48
N VAL A 193 -1.61 1.64 -14.32
CA VAL A 193 -0.98 0.38 -13.87
C VAL A 193 -1.21 -0.73 -14.90
N PHE A 194 -2.39 -0.77 -15.52
CA PHE A 194 -2.75 -1.77 -16.54
C PHE A 194 -2.70 -1.17 -17.94
N LYS A 195 -1.59 -1.39 -18.65
CA LYS A 195 -1.37 -0.85 -20.01
C LYS A 195 -2.40 -1.32 -21.05
N THR A 196 -3.15 -2.39 -20.76
CA THR A 196 -4.16 -2.95 -21.66
C THR A 196 -5.55 -2.36 -21.45
N LYS A 197 -5.72 -1.41 -20.53
CA LYS A 197 -7.02 -0.82 -20.19
C LYS A 197 -7.15 0.61 -20.68
N PRO A 198 -8.36 1.00 -21.16
CA PRO A 198 -8.59 2.32 -21.75
C PRO A 198 -8.64 3.44 -20.70
N TYR A 199 -9.02 3.13 -19.44
CA TYR A 199 -9.15 4.10 -18.38
C TYR A 199 -7.98 4.03 -17.40
N LEU A 200 -7.52 5.19 -16.96
CA LEU A 200 -6.34 5.34 -16.10
C LEU A 200 -6.69 5.29 -14.61
N LYS A 201 -7.94 5.57 -14.25
CA LYS A 201 -8.38 5.71 -12.85
C LYS A 201 -8.96 4.41 -12.33
N HIS A 202 -8.37 3.89 -11.27
CA HIS A 202 -8.83 2.69 -10.58
C HIS A 202 -9.21 3.01 -9.14
N LYS A 203 -10.36 2.53 -8.68
CA LYS A 203 -10.80 2.68 -7.28
C LYS A 203 -10.13 1.66 -6.36
N THR A 204 -9.88 0.46 -6.84
CA THR A 204 -9.39 -0.66 -6.04
C THR A 204 -8.42 -1.50 -6.86
N PHE A 205 -7.31 -1.88 -6.23
CA PHE A 205 -6.46 -2.96 -6.69
C PHE A 205 -6.64 -4.18 -5.80
N GLN A 206 -6.56 -5.35 -6.40
CA GLN A 206 -6.51 -6.62 -5.70
C GLN A 206 -5.11 -7.22 -5.87
N ILE A 207 -4.41 -7.43 -4.77
CA ILE A 207 -3.10 -8.05 -4.75
C ILE A 207 -3.31 -9.54 -4.48
N ARG A 208 -2.98 -10.39 -5.45
CA ARG A 208 -3.30 -11.82 -5.41
C ARG A 208 -2.07 -12.70 -5.22
N ASN A 209 -2.20 -13.66 -4.31
CA ASN A 209 -1.19 -14.69 -4.04
C ASN A 209 -1.24 -15.88 -5.02
N GLY A 210 -2.11 -15.83 -6.05
CA GLY A 210 -2.29 -16.90 -7.02
C GLY A 210 -3.41 -17.89 -6.67
N GLY A 211 -3.90 -17.93 -5.44
CA GLY A 211 -4.95 -18.89 -5.05
C GLY A 211 -4.52 -20.32 -5.30
N ASN A 212 -5.33 -21.12 -6.04
CA ASN A 212 -4.99 -22.50 -6.37
C ASN A 212 -3.73 -22.66 -7.24
N ASP A 213 -3.20 -21.56 -7.77
CA ASP A 213 -1.94 -21.48 -8.51
C ASP A 213 -0.84 -20.81 -7.69
N ASN A 214 -0.81 -21.03 -6.38
CA ASN A 214 0.15 -20.37 -5.50
C ASN A 214 1.62 -20.74 -5.77
N GLY A 215 1.88 -21.84 -6.46
CA GLY A 215 3.22 -22.25 -6.87
C GLY A 215 3.79 -21.39 -7.99
N SER A 216 3.09 -21.30 -9.12
CA SER A 216 3.53 -20.49 -10.26
C SER A 216 3.05 -19.04 -10.20
N ARG A 217 1.88 -18.79 -9.63
CA ARG A 217 1.18 -17.49 -9.52
C ARG A 217 0.91 -16.77 -10.84
N ILE A 218 1.07 -17.46 -11.96
CA ILE A 218 0.97 -16.89 -13.31
C ILE A 218 -0.12 -17.54 -14.15
N LYS A 219 -0.58 -18.74 -13.80
CA LYS A 219 -1.50 -19.54 -14.62
C LYS A 219 -2.79 -18.80 -14.97
N ASP A 220 -3.46 -18.22 -13.97
CA ASP A 220 -4.70 -17.47 -14.17
C ASP A 220 -4.47 -16.24 -15.08
N ALA A 221 -3.39 -15.49 -14.83
CA ALA A 221 -3.02 -14.35 -15.66
C ALA A 221 -2.71 -14.76 -17.11
N ALA A 222 -1.95 -15.84 -17.30
CA ALA A 222 -1.59 -16.34 -18.62
C ALA A 222 -2.81 -16.83 -19.40
N LEU A 223 -3.73 -17.54 -18.75
CA LEU A 223 -4.97 -17.98 -19.40
C LEU A 223 -5.84 -16.81 -19.84
N GLN A 224 -5.98 -15.77 -19.02
CA GLN A 224 -6.73 -14.56 -19.40
C GLN A 224 -6.05 -13.80 -20.54
N GLU A 225 -4.74 -13.77 -20.59
CA GLU A 225 -3.99 -13.15 -21.68
C GLU A 225 -4.16 -13.94 -23.00
N ILE A 226 -4.15 -15.27 -22.93
CA ILE A 226 -4.44 -16.15 -24.09
C ILE A 226 -5.84 -15.85 -24.63
N VAL A 227 -6.85 -15.77 -23.76
CA VAL A 227 -8.23 -15.45 -24.17
C VAL A 227 -8.29 -14.05 -24.78
N ARG A 228 -7.68 -13.06 -24.16
CA ARG A 228 -7.64 -11.68 -24.66
C ARG A 228 -7.03 -11.57 -26.07
N THR A 229 -5.98 -12.35 -26.35
CA THR A 229 -5.26 -12.32 -27.63
C THR A 229 -5.84 -13.25 -28.68
N SER A 230 -6.75 -14.16 -28.31
CA SER A 230 -7.37 -15.14 -29.22
C SER A 230 -8.46 -14.58 -30.14
N GLY A 231 -8.88 -13.33 -29.94
CA GLY A 231 -10.00 -12.72 -30.64
C GLY A 231 -11.38 -13.10 -30.12
N ILE A 232 -11.44 -13.91 -29.04
CA ILE A 232 -12.69 -14.21 -28.35
C ILE A 232 -13.10 -12.99 -27.54
N TYR A 233 -14.35 -12.52 -27.74
CA TYR A 233 -14.89 -11.38 -26.99
C TYR A 233 -15.38 -11.84 -25.62
N VAL A 234 -14.48 -11.82 -24.65
CA VAL A 234 -14.76 -12.11 -23.23
C VAL A 234 -14.02 -11.13 -22.33
N ASP A 235 -14.70 -10.65 -21.33
CA ASP A 235 -14.11 -9.77 -20.32
C ASP A 235 -13.05 -10.51 -19.50
N GLY A 236 -11.85 -9.97 -19.49
CA GLY A 236 -10.73 -10.44 -18.67
C GLY A 236 -10.29 -9.39 -17.65
N GLN A 237 -9.88 -9.85 -16.48
CA GLN A 237 -9.22 -8.99 -15.52
C GLN A 237 -7.82 -8.63 -15.99
N ALA A 238 -7.50 -7.32 -16.01
CA ALA A 238 -6.14 -6.91 -16.20
C ALA A 238 -5.24 -7.41 -15.07
N TYR A 239 -3.97 -7.59 -15.36
CA TYR A 239 -2.97 -7.97 -14.37
C TYR A 239 -1.65 -7.23 -14.60
N GLN A 240 -0.93 -7.03 -13.50
CA GLN A 240 0.43 -6.54 -13.50
C GLN A 240 1.20 -7.31 -12.42
N PRO A 241 2.17 -8.17 -12.76
CA PRO A 241 3.05 -8.76 -11.77
C PRO A 241 3.91 -7.67 -11.13
N ALA A 242 4.09 -7.75 -9.83
CA ALA A 242 4.86 -6.78 -9.06
C ALA A 242 5.62 -7.45 -7.92
N VAL A 243 6.78 -6.91 -7.61
CA VAL A 243 7.52 -7.24 -6.39
C VAL A 243 6.84 -6.52 -5.23
N HIS A 244 6.63 -7.23 -4.13
CA HIS A 244 5.85 -6.73 -3.02
C HIS A 244 6.65 -6.63 -1.72
N TYR A 245 6.53 -5.47 -1.06
CA TYR A 245 7.09 -5.20 0.27
C TYR A 245 5.98 -4.79 1.24
N ILE A 246 6.13 -5.21 2.50
CA ILE A 246 5.31 -4.74 3.64
C ILE A 246 6.25 -4.20 4.71
N ASN A 247 6.09 -2.93 5.10
CA ASN A 247 6.95 -2.25 6.07
C ASN A 247 8.45 -2.47 5.78
N GLY A 248 8.85 -2.35 4.51
CA GLY A 248 10.23 -2.56 4.07
C GLY A 248 10.68 -4.02 3.94
N ASN A 249 9.87 -4.98 4.36
CA ASN A 249 10.20 -6.40 4.26
C ASN A 249 9.70 -6.99 2.93
N TYR A 250 10.59 -7.69 2.24
CA TYR A 250 10.24 -8.39 1.00
C TYR A 250 9.25 -9.52 1.27
N VAL A 251 8.12 -9.53 0.56
CA VAL A 251 7.06 -10.54 0.69
C VAL A 251 7.08 -11.54 -0.45
N GLY A 252 7.45 -11.10 -1.65
CA GLY A 252 7.49 -11.96 -2.82
C GLY A 252 6.98 -11.30 -4.09
N LEU A 253 6.78 -12.13 -5.12
CA LEU A 253 6.15 -11.75 -6.37
C LEU A 253 4.66 -12.04 -6.29
N LEU A 254 3.84 -11.01 -6.46
CA LEU A 254 2.37 -11.09 -6.47
C LEU A 254 1.81 -10.41 -7.71
N ASN A 255 0.54 -10.65 -8.01
CA ASN A 255 -0.15 -10.02 -9.13
C ASN A 255 -1.11 -8.93 -8.64
N ILE A 256 -0.91 -7.72 -9.15
CA ILE A 256 -1.92 -6.66 -9.07
C ILE A 256 -3.01 -7.03 -10.08
N ARG A 257 -4.27 -7.04 -9.64
CA ARG A 257 -5.43 -7.37 -10.46
C ARG A 257 -6.48 -6.27 -10.33
N GLU A 258 -7.23 -6.13 -11.40
CA GLU A 258 -8.45 -5.36 -11.43
C GLU A 258 -9.60 -6.20 -10.86
N PRO A 259 -10.31 -5.76 -9.79
CA PRO A 259 -11.44 -6.53 -9.26
C PRO A 259 -12.68 -6.37 -10.14
N ASN A 260 -13.43 -7.47 -10.37
CA ASN A 260 -14.72 -7.44 -11.05
C ASN A 260 -15.80 -6.87 -10.12
N ASN A 261 -16.03 -5.58 -10.21
CA ASN A 261 -17.06 -4.87 -9.46
C ASN A 261 -17.63 -3.69 -10.30
N LYS A 262 -18.49 -2.85 -9.72
CA LYS A 262 -19.06 -1.71 -10.43
C LYS A 262 -18.00 -0.78 -11.05
N HIS A 263 -16.85 -0.64 -10.41
CA HIS A 263 -15.76 0.18 -10.92
C HIS A 263 -15.02 -0.46 -12.12
N PHE A 264 -15.12 -1.78 -12.27
CA PHE A 264 -14.67 -2.48 -13.48
C PHE A 264 -15.47 -2.02 -14.70
N ALA A 265 -16.80 -1.92 -14.58
CA ALA A 265 -17.67 -1.44 -15.67
C ALA A 265 -17.31 0.00 -16.05
N TYR A 266 -17.06 0.87 -15.07
CA TYR A 266 -16.59 2.23 -15.32
C TYR A 266 -15.22 2.24 -16.02
N ALA A 267 -14.24 1.52 -15.47
CA ALA A 267 -12.86 1.51 -15.97
C ALA A 267 -12.71 0.87 -17.38
N ASN A 268 -13.62 -0.03 -17.77
CA ASN A 268 -13.53 -0.73 -19.05
C ASN A 268 -14.51 -0.21 -20.10
N TYR A 269 -15.65 0.35 -19.70
CA TYR A 269 -16.74 0.72 -20.59
C TYR A 269 -17.26 2.16 -20.41
N GLY A 270 -16.75 2.89 -19.41
CA GLY A 270 -17.18 4.24 -19.11
C GLY A 270 -18.59 4.34 -18.52
N TYR A 271 -19.17 3.25 -18.02
CA TYR A 271 -20.46 3.29 -17.38
C TYR A 271 -20.36 3.92 -15.99
N ASP A 272 -21.26 4.86 -15.67
CA ASP A 272 -21.36 5.44 -14.34
C ASP A 272 -21.72 4.38 -13.29
N SER A 273 -21.08 4.49 -12.09
CA SER A 273 -21.23 3.51 -11.00
C SER A 273 -22.25 3.96 -9.96
#